data_5f881c24eb45e0634a7f5d967399a9cc
#
_entry.id   5f881c24eb45e0634a7f5d967399a9cc
#
_cell.length_a   1.000
_cell.length_b   1.000
_cell.length_c   1.000
_cell.angle_alpha   90.00
_cell.angle_beta   90.00
_cell.angle_gamma   90.00
#
_symmetry.space_group_name_H-M   'P 1'
#
loop_
_entity.id
_entity.type
_entity.pdbx_description
1 polymer ?
#
loop_
_entity_poly.entity_id
_entity_poly.type
_entity_poly.pdbx_seq_one_letter_code
_entity_poly.pdbx_strand_id
1 'polypeptide(L)'
;VLLLEKKRLGNLMNDKFNESNFRSHLILILMSFIALGPVIILFFNSLKNNAEIGSNPLGFPSRLAFENYVGAWETANYSTTIWNSFLISGGTVVGVIIVAGLGAFALSRLKLKGSDILTFYFLVGTSVPAQLFIVPLFIMWRDIGLYNTYAGIILIYIGLFSPFSTYLLRSYMLSIPEDFVDAARLDGASNFVIFYRIILPLSWPGFLTVALVVGLWSWNEFLFALTFLPEADMKPVST
;
A
#
# COMPACT_ATOMS: atom_id res chain seq x y z
N VAL A 1 3.44 -5.80 -59.39
CA VAL A 1 2.20 -6.22 -58.69
C VAL A 1 2.52 -6.42 -57.19
N LEU A 2 3.48 -7.27 -56.79
CA LEU A 2 3.84 -7.61 -55.43
C LEU A 2 4.27 -6.40 -54.57
N LEU A 3 4.96 -5.42 -55.14
CA LEU A 3 5.38 -4.19 -54.42
C LEU A 3 4.23 -3.23 -54.14
N LEU A 4 3.26 -3.16 -55.01
CA LEU A 4 2.04 -2.36 -54.83
C LEU A 4 1.11 -2.94 -53.76
N GLU A 5 1.02 -4.28 -53.71
CA GLU A 5 0.24 -5.02 -52.71
C GLU A 5 0.84 -4.86 -51.29
N LYS A 6 2.17 -4.97 -51.18
CA LYS A 6 2.90 -4.74 -49.91
C LYS A 6 2.74 -3.32 -49.38
N LYS A 7 2.73 -2.32 -50.26
CA LYS A 7 2.51 -0.92 -49.89
C LYS A 7 1.05 -0.66 -49.45
N ARG A 8 0.09 -1.33 -50.13
CA ARG A 8 -1.33 -1.23 -49.77
C ARG A 8 -1.64 -1.88 -48.41
N LEU A 9 -1.04 -3.04 -48.14
CA LEU A 9 -1.13 -3.72 -46.85
C LEU A 9 -0.47 -2.90 -45.72
N GLY A 10 0.67 -2.29 -45.99
CA GLY A 10 1.33 -1.40 -45.04
C GLY A 10 0.49 -0.17 -44.65
N ASN A 11 -0.16 0.45 -45.66
CA ASN A 11 -1.04 1.60 -45.39
C ASN A 11 -2.31 1.17 -44.62
N LEU A 12 -2.93 0.05 -44.98
CA LEU A 12 -4.11 -0.48 -44.26
C LEU A 12 -3.81 -0.86 -42.80
N MET A 13 -2.61 -1.38 -42.54
CA MET A 13 -2.15 -1.66 -41.17
C MET A 13 -1.90 -0.37 -40.40
N ASN A 14 -1.32 0.64 -41.03
CA ASN A 14 -1.02 1.93 -40.41
C ASN A 14 -2.30 2.72 -40.10
N ASP A 15 -3.30 2.69 -40.98
CA ASP A 15 -4.60 3.32 -40.77
C ASP A 15 -5.38 2.65 -39.64
N LYS A 16 -5.41 1.31 -39.58
CA LYS A 16 -6.02 0.56 -38.48
C LYS A 16 -5.32 0.80 -37.13
N PHE A 17 -4.00 0.91 -37.14
CA PHE A 17 -3.22 1.25 -35.94
C PHE A 17 -3.52 2.67 -35.46
N ASN A 18 -3.70 3.61 -36.36
CA ASN A 18 -3.98 5.01 -36.04
C ASN A 18 -5.41 5.21 -35.52
N GLU A 19 -6.40 4.56 -36.12
CA GLU A 19 -7.80 4.56 -35.65
C GLU A 19 -7.95 3.87 -34.27
N SER A 20 -7.25 2.74 -34.07
CA SER A 20 -7.24 2.06 -32.77
C SER A 20 -6.63 2.94 -31.68
N ASN A 21 -5.54 3.64 -31.99
CA ASN A 21 -4.91 4.57 -31.07
C ASN A 21 -5.80 5.76 -30.74
N PHE A 22 -6.50 6.33 -31.73
CA PHE A 22 -7.42 7.46 -31.50
C PHE A 22 -8.58 7.07 -30.57
N ARG A 23 -9.21 5.92 -30.80
CA ARG A 23 -10.30 5.41 -29.96
C ARG A 23 -9.81 5.16 -28.52
N SER A 24 -8.64 4.55 -28.38
CA SER A 24 -8.02 4.29 -27.08
C SER A 24 -7.73 5.59 -26.34
N HIS A 25 -7.19 6.60 -27.03
CA HIS A 25 -6.95 7.92 -26.43
C HIS A 25 -8.25 8.62 -26.02
N LEU A 26 -9.29 8.54 -26.83
CA LEU A 26 -10.60 9.11 -26.49
C LEU A 26 -11.18 8.47 -25.22
N ILE A 27 -11.11 7.14 -25.12
CA ILE A 27 -11.56 6.41 -23.92
C ILE A 27 -10.72 6.81 -22.69
N LEU A 28 -9.39 6.88 -22.84
CA LEU A 28 -8.50 7.27 -21.76
C LEU A 28 -8.76 8.71 -21.29
N ILE A 29 -8.99 9.65 -22.22
CA ILE A 29 -9.34 11.03 -21.90
C ILE A 29 -10.65 11.08 -21.13
N LEU A 30 -11.69 10.37 -21.61
CA LEU A 30 -12.99 10.31 -20.94
C LEU A 30 -12.86 9.74 -19.52
N MET A 31 -12.14 8.63 -19.37
CA MET A 31 -11.87 8.05 -18.05
C MET A 31 -11.07 8.99 -17.15
N SER A 32 -10.11 9.72 -17.71
CA SER A 32 -9.35 10.73 -16.96
C SER A 32 -10.24 11.86 -16.46
N PHE A 33 -11.17 12.34 -17.27
CA PHE A 33 -12.14 13.36 -16.84
C PHE A 33 -13.06 12.86 -15.72
N ILE A 34 -13.53 11.61 -15.80
CA ILE A 34 -14.34 11.00 -14.75
C ILE A 34 -13.53 10.84 -13.46
N ALA A 35 -12.27 10.41 -13.55
CA ALA A 35 -11.43 10.22 -12.37
C ALA A 35 -10.96 11.53 -11.74
N LEU A 36 -10.59 12.53 -12.56
CA LEU A 36 -10.08 13.81 -12.08
C LEU A 36 -11.19 14.80 -11.69
N GLY A 37 -12.39 14.67 -12.27
CA GLY A 37 -13.51 15.56 -12.03
C GLY A 37 -13.80 15.82 -10.54
N PRO A 38 -14.01 14.77 -9.72
CA PRO A 38 -14.23 14.94 -8.28
C PRO A 38 -13.07 15.62 -7.56
N VAL A 39 -11.82 15.32 -7.96
CA VAL A 39 -10.62 15.91 -7.37
C VAL A 39 -10.53 17.41 -7.68
N ILE A 40 -10.85 17.79 -8.92
CA ILE A 40 -10.90 19.20 -9.35
C ILE A 40 -11.98 19.97 -8.60
N ILE A 41 -13.17 19.37 -8.45
CA ILE A 41 -14.27 19.97 -7.67
C ILE A 41 -13.88 20.15 -6.21
N LEU A 42 -13.25 19.14 -5.61
CA LEU A 42 -12.75 19.22 -4.25
C LEU A 42 -11.72 20.36 -4.09
N PHE A 43 -10.80 20.47 -5.03
CA PHE A 43 -9.79 21.53 -5.03
C PHE A 43 -10.43 22.93 -5.14
N PHE A 44 -11.40 23.14 -6.02
CA PHE A 44 -12.09 24.42 -6.09
C PHE A 44 -12.93 24.71 -4.85
N ASN A 45 -13.60 23.71 -4.29
CA ASN A 45 -14.39 23.88 -3.07
C ASN A 45 -13.51 24.17 -1.84
N SER A 46 -12.27 23.64 -1.77
CA SER A 46 -11.35 23.98 -0.68
C SER A 46 -10.94 25.46 -0.64
N LEU A 47 -11.09 26.17 -1.76
CA LEU A 47 -10.82 27.61 -1.91
C LEU A 47 -12.05 28.50 -1.75
N LYS A 48 -13.23 27.94 -1.42
CA LYS A 48 -14.48 28.67 -1.22
C LYS A 48 -14.84 28.83 0.24
N ASN A 49 -15.66 29.82 0.54
CA ASN A 49 -16.31 29.89 1.84
C ASN A 49 -17.53 28.96 1.93
N ASN A 50 -18.02 28.67 3.13
CA ASN A 50 -19.12 27.73 3.35
C ASN A 50 -20.43 28.14 2.64
N ALA A 51 -20.72 29.45 2.54
CA ALA A 51 -21.91 29.94 1.86
C ALA A 51 -21.83 29.70 0.33
N GLU A 52 -20.65 29.89 -0.25
CA GLU A 52 -20.41 29.66 -1.67
C GLU A 52 -20.42 28.16 -2.02
N ILE A 53 -19.90 27.29 -1.15
CA ILE A 53 -19.98 25.83 -1.32
C ILE A 53 -21.46 25.40 -1.43
N GLY A 54 -22.34 25.96 -0.56
CA GLY A 54 -23.75 25.64 -0.57
C GLY A 54 -24.52 26.17 -1.80
N SER A 55 -24.15 27.36 -2.31
CA SER A 55 -24.83 27.99 -3.43
C SER A 55 -24.29 27.64 -4.82
N ASN A 56 -22.99 27.34 -4.91
CA ASN A 56 -22.30 27.05 -6.18
C ASN A 56 -21.24 25.94 -6.00
N PRO A 57 -21.64 24.68 -5.76
CA PRO A 57 -20.69 23.59 -5.45
C PRO A 57 -19.82 23.18 -6.63
N LEU A 58 -20.26 23.38 -7.86
CA LEU A 58 -19.56 22.93 -9.08
C LEU A 58 -18.82 24.06 -9.83
N GLY A 59 -19.09 25.33 -9.50
CA GLY A 59 -18.47 26.46 -10.18
C GLY A 59 -17.08 26.81 -9.66
N PHE A 60 -16.48 27.82 -10.30
CA PHE A 60 -15.21 28.38 -9.85
C PHE A 60 -15.41 29.24 -8.58
N PRO A 61 -14.39 29.29 -7.68
CA PRO A 61 -14.43 30.16 -6.53
C PRO A 61 -14.47 31.64 -6.94
N SER A 62 -15.34 32.44 -6.33
CA SER A 62 -15.41 33.88 -6.55
C SER A 62 -14.22 34.62 -5.93
N ARG A 63 -13.68 34.07 -4.84
CA ARG A 63 -12.46 34.49 -4.18
C ARG A 63 -11.65 33.27 -3.75
N LEU A 64 -10.33 33.34 -3.88
CA LEU A 64 -9.43 32.26 -3.42
C LEU A 64 -9.20 32.39 -1.91
N ALA A 65 -9.91 31.58 -1.13
CA ALA A 65 -9.86 31.57 0.34
C ALA A 65 -8.72 30.67 0.84
N PHE A 66 -7.46 31.10 0.68
CA PHE A 66 -6.30 30.37 1.19
C PHE A 66 -6.27 30.27 2.71
N GLU A 67 -6.97 31.16 3.40
CA GLU A 67 -7.17 31.11 4.86
C GLU A 67 -7.79 29.77 5.33
N ASN A 68 -8.54 29.08 4.49
CA ASN A 68 -9.10 27.76 4.80
C ASN A 68 -8.01 26.72 5.11
N TYR A 69 -6.88 26.79 4.40
CA TYR A 69 -5.77 25.86 4.60
C TYR A 69 -5.06 26.13 5.93
N VAL A 70 -4.87 27.39 6.29
CA VAL A 70 -4.28 27.77 7.58
C VAL A 70 -5.19 27.34 8.73
N GLY A 71 -6.48 27.67 8.63
CA GLY A 71 -7.46 27.27 9.64
C GLY A 71 -7.60 25.76 9.80
N ALA A 72 -7.60 25.00 8.68
CA ALA A 72 -7.62 23.55 8.73
C ALA A 72 -6.35 22.99 9.37
N TRP A 73 -5.18 23.56 9.05
CA TRP A 73 -3.90 23.13 9.63
C TRP A 73 -3.88 23.27 11.13
N GLU A 74 -4.33 24.41 11.65
CA GLU A 74 -4.37 24.69 13.08
C GLU A 74 -5.46 23.87 13.78
N THR A 75 -6.67 23.84 13.24
CA THR A 75 -7.81 23.15 13.87
C THR A 75 -7.62 21.64 13.96
N ALA A 76 -7.06 21.02 12.91
CA ALA A 76 -6.80 19.58 12.89
C ALA A 76 -5.43 19.20 13.48
N ASN A 77 -4.65 20.16 13.97
CA ASN A 77 -3.29 19.93 14.47
C ASN A 77 -2.43 19.09 13.50
N TYR A 78 -2.46 19.45 12.21
CA TYR A 78 -1.85 18.65 11.13
C TYR A 78 -0.37 18.33 11.36
N SER A 79 0.38 19.17 12.02
CA SER A 79 1.79 18.91 12.37
C SER A 79 1.93 17.62 13.19
N THR A 80 1.10 17.44 14.20
CA THR A 80 1.11 16.28 15.08
C THR A 80 0.55 15.05 14.39
N THR A 81 -0.61 15.17 13.72
CA THR A 81 -1.28 14.03 13.08
C THR A 81 -0.46 13.47 11.91
N ILE A 82 0.20 14.32 11.12
CA ILE A 82 1.12 13.87 10.06
C ILE A 82 2.32 13.13 10.66
N TRP A 83 2.92 13.67 11.74
CA TRP A 83 4.04 13.00 12.40
C TRP A 83 3.63 11.63 12.95
N ASN A 84 2.46 11.55 13.59
CA ASN A 84 1.89 10.29 14.07
C ASN A 84 1.69 9.28 12.92
N SER A 85 1.17 9.75 11.78
CA SER A 85 1.02 8.89 10.60
C SER A 85 2.36 8.34 10.10
N PHE A 86 3.41 9.17 10.04
CA PHE A 86 4.75 8.71 9.67
C PHE A 86 5.31 7.69 10.67
N LEU A 87 5.15 7.95 11.97
CA LEU A 87 5.63 7.06 13.02
C LEU A 87 4.91 5.71 12.99
N ILE A 88 3.58 5.72 12.88
CA ILE A 88 2.78 4.50 12.84
C ILE A 88 3.04 3.72 11.56
N SER A 89 2.97 4.38 10.39
CA SER A 89 3.17 3.71 9.10
C SER A 89 4.61 3.25 8.92
N GLY A 90 5.59 4.06 9.29
CA GLY A 90 7.00 3.70 9.25
C GLY A 90 7.34 2.51 10.16
N GLY A 91 6.86 2.56 11.40
CA GLY A 91 7.03 1.45 12.35
C GLY A 91 6.37 0.16 11.87
N THR A 92 5.16 0.27 11.29
CA THR A 92 4.44 -0.86 10.69
C THR A 92 5.22 -1.47 9.52
N VAL A 93 5.68 -0.63 8.58
CA VAL A 93 6.46 -1.08 7.42
C VAL A 93 7.72 -1.82 7.85
N VAL A 94 8.49 -1.25 8.77
CA VAL A 94 9.71 -1.89 9.29
C VAL A 94 9.38 -3.22 9.96
N GLY A 95 8.36 -3.26 10.82
CA GLY A 95 7.95 -4.49 11.51
C GLY A 95 7.47 -5.57 10.54
N VAL A 96 6.64 -5.21 9.57
CA VAL A 96 6.17 -6.16 8.54
C VAL A 96 7.31 -6.66 7.66
N ILE A 97 8.23 -5.80 7.24
CA ILE A 97 9.41 -6.20 6.45
C ILE A 97 10.23 -7.25 7.20
N ILE A 98 10.45 -7.04 8.49
CA ILE A 98 11.22 -8.00 9.31
C ILE A 98 10.45 -9.32 9.44
N VAL A 99 9.21 -9.28 9.91
CA VAL A 99 8.42 -10.48 10.18
C VAL A 99 8.11 -11.25 8.91
N ALA A 100 7.58 -10.56 7.89
CA ALA A 100 7.21 -11.17 6.62
C ALA A 100 8.44 -11.59 5.80
N GLY A 101 9.53 -10.82 5.85
CA GLY A 101 10.76 -11.15 5.14
C GLY A 101 11.42 -12.43 5.65
N LEU A 102 11.54 -12.55 6.98
CA LEU A 102 12.07 -13.76 7.60
C LEU A 102 11.13 -14.96 7.42
N GLY A 103 9.81 -14.74 7.56
CA GLY A 103 8.79 -15.75 7.31
C GLY A 103 8.80 -16.26 5.87
N ALA A 104 8.84 -15.35 4.89
CA ALA A 104 8.93 -15.68 3.48
C ALA A 104 10.22 -16.46 3.13
N PHE A 105 11.35 -16.05 3.69
CA PHE A 105 12.62 -16.79 3.53
C PHE A 105 12.52 -18.20 4.08
N ALA A 106 12.01 -18.36 5.30
CA ALA A 106 11.85 -19.66 5.92
C ALA A 106 10.95 -20.57 5.08
N LEU A 107 9.80 -20.06 4.62
CA LEU A 107 8.83 -20.82 3.83
C LEU A 107 9.26 -21.10 2.38
N SER A 108 10.18 -20.30 1.82
CA SER A 108 10.65 -20.48 0.44
C SER A 108 11.96 -21.27 0.33
N ARG A 109 12.86 -21.17 1.32
CA ARG A 109 14.28 -21.61 1.18
C ARG A 109 14.75 -22.66 2.18
N LEU A 110 14.07 -22.79 3.33
CA LEU A 110 14.49 -23.74 4.36
C LEU A 110 13.90 -25.15 4.19
N LYS A 111 13.17 -25.41 3.08
CA LYS A 111 12.57 -26.74 2.77
C LYS A 111 11.77 -27.33 3.95
N LEU A 112 11.04 -26.47 4.68
CA LEU A 112 10.26 -26.85 5.84
C LEU A 112 9.08 -27.74 5.44
N LYS A 113 8.88 -28.84 6.15
CA LYS A 113 7.69 -29.69 5.95
C LYS A 113 6.42 -28.88 6.25
N GLY A 114 5.48 -28.84 5.33
CA GLY A 114 4.21 -28.12 5.48
C GLY A 114 4.26 -26.63 5.12
N SER A 115 5.35 -26.12 4.50
CA SER A 115 5.46 -24.72 4.08
C SER A 115 4.31 -24.27 3.16
N ASP A 116 3.82 -25.15 2.28
CA ASP A 116 2.70 -24.84 1.39
C ASP A 116 1.36 -24.76 2.16
N ILE A 117 1.17 -25.61 3.16
CA ILE A 117 0.00 -25.58 4.04
C ILE A 117 -0.01 -24.29 4.86
N LEU A 118 1.13 -23.89 5.43
CA LEU A 118 1.26 -22.62 6.15
C LEU A 118 1.03 -21.41 5.24
N THR A 119 1.55 -21.46 4.02
CA THR A 119 1.32 -20.40 3.02
C THR A 119 -0.15 -20.30 2.65
N PHE A 120 -0.82 -21.44 2.45
CA PHE A 120 -2.26 -21.48 2.19
C PHE A 120 -3.07 -20.96 3.40
N TYR A 121 -2.68 -21.32 4.61
CA TYR A 121 -3.29 -20.80 5.84
C TYR A 121 -3.19 -19.27 5.93
N PHE A 122 -2.03 -18.68 5.62
CA PHE A 122 -1.87 -17.24 5.56
C PHE A 122 -2.79 -16.61 4.51
N LEU A 123 -2.89 -17.22 3.33
CA LEU A 123 -3.77 -16.73 2.26
C LEU A 123 -5.25 -16.76 2.69
N VAL A 124 -5.71 -17.84 3.30
CA VAL A 124 -7.07 -17.94 3.85
C VAL A 124 -7.29 -16.92 4.97
N GLY A 125 -6.28 -16.71 5.82
CA GLY A 125 -6.33 -15.70 6.87
C GLY A 125 -6.58 -14.28 6.36
N THR A 126 -6.06 -13.93 5.19
CA THR A 126 -6.32 -12.61 4.57
C THR A 126 -7.77 -12.41 4.12
N SER A 127 -8.54 -13.48 3.98
CA SER A 127 -9.97 -13.43 3.59
C SER A 127 -10.89 -13.13 4.79
N VAL A 128 -10.38 -13.21 6.01
CA VAL A 128 -11.16 -12.92 7.22
C VAL A 128 -11.23 -11.40 7.39
N PRO A 129 -12.43 -10.79 7.52
CA PRO A 129 -12.54 -9.36 7.78
C PRO A 129 -11.85 -8.98 9.08
N ALA A 130 -10.82 -8.11 8.99
CA ALA A 130 -10.03 -7.69 10.15
C ALA A 130 -10.90 -7.06 11.26
N GLN A 131 -12.00 -6.43 10.89
CA GLN A 131 -12.95 -5.78 11.78
C GLN A 131 -13.54 -6.72 12.85
N LEU A 132 -13.61 -8.03 12.55
CA LEU A 132 -14.09 -9.02 13.51
C LEU A 132 -13.19 -9.14 14.75
N PHE A 133 -11.93 -8.77 14.62
CA PHE A 133 -10.95 -8.83 15.71
C PHE A 133 -10.94 -7.58 16.61
N ILE A 134 -11.66 -6.50 16.26
CA ILE A 134 -11.60 -5.23 17.01
C ILE A 134 -11.96 -5.44 18.48
N VAL A 135 -13.10 -6.08 18.77
CA VAL A 135 -13.59 -6.25 20.15
C VAL A 135 -12.64 -7.13 20.98
N PRO A 136 -12.26 -8.34 20.54
CA PRO A 136 -11.34 -9.17 21.31
C PRO A 136 -9.95 -8.53 21.46
N LEU A 137 -9.44 -7.84 20.43
CA LEU A 137 -8.17 -7.12 20.53
C LEU A 137 -8.28 -5.94 21.50
N PHE A 138 -9.39 -5.21 21.51
CA PHE A 138 -9.57 -4.10 22.45
C PHE A 138 -9.47 -4.57 23.90
N ILE A 139 -10.16 -5.65 24.27
CA ILE A 139 -10.09 -6.21 25.61
C ILE A 139 -8.66 -6.63 25.94
N MET A 140 -8.03 -7.40 25.06
CA MET A 140 -6.67 -7.90 25.28
C MET A 140 -5.66 -6.77 25.40
N TRP A 141 -5.70 -5.75 24.50
CA TRP A 141 -4.78 -4.62 24.50
C TRP A 141 -4.89 -3.75 25.74
N ARG A 142 -6.13 -3.55 26.22
CA ARG A 142 -6.38 -2.86 27.48
C ARG A 142 -5.78 -3.60 28.68
N ASP A 143 -5.99 -4.92 28.73
CA ASP A 143 -5.56 -5.74 29.85
C ASP A 143 -4.02 -5.86 29.94
N ILE A 144 -3.32 -5.83 28.81
CA ILE A 144 -1.83 -5.87 28.75
C ILE A 144 -1.18 -4.48 28.66
N GLY A 145 -1.97 -3.40 28.74
CA GLY A 145 -1.45 -2.01 28.76
C GLY A 145 -0.95 -1.50 27.42
N LEU A 146 -1.35 -2.09 26.28
CA LEU A 146 -1.01 -1.63 24.92
C LEU A 146 -2.09 -0.75 24.28
N TYR A 147 -3.26 -0.62 24.93
CA TYR A 147 -4.29 0.31 24.48
C TYR A 147 -3.81 1.76 24.61
N ASN A 148 -4.16 2.60 23.64
CA ASN A 148 -3.74 3.99 23.56
C ASN A 148 -2.21 4.17 23.53
N THR A 149 -1.52 3.32 22.76
CA THR A 149 -0.07 3.42 22.55
C THR A 149 0.28 3.22 21.07
N TYR A 150 1.32 3.93 20.59
CA TYR A 150 1.84 3.70 19.23
C TYR A 150 2.33 2.26 19.02
N ALA A 151 2.99 1.68 20.02
CA ALA A 151 3.42 0.30 19.96
C ALA A 151 2.24 -0.67 19.78
N GLY A 152 1.14 -0.42 20.48
CA GLY A 152 -0.06 -1.23 20.38
C GLY A 152 -0.65 -1.24 18.98
N ILE A 153 -0.86 -0.09 18.36
CA ILE A 153 -1.42 -0.01 17.01
C ILE A 153 -0.47 -0.57 15.96
N ILE A 154 0.85 -0.31 16.07
CA ILE A 154 1.87 -0.85 15.18
C ILE A 154 1.87 -2.38 15.23
N LEU A 155 1.79 -3.00 16.41
CA LEU A 155 1.72 -4.44 16.56
C LEU A 155 0.46 -5.05 15.93
N ILE A 156 -0.70 -4.39 16.07
CA ILE A 156 -1.93 -4.80 15.37
C ILE A 156 -1.71 -4.80 13.86
N TYR A 157 -1.16 -3.73 13.31
CA TYR A 157 -0.92 -3.62 11.86
C TYR A 157 0.13 -4.60 11.34
N ILE A 158 1.19 -4.87 12.12
CA ILE A 158 2.14 -5.93 11.79
C ILE A 158 1.42 -7.27 11.70
N GLY A 159 0.57 -7.60 12.66
CA GLY A 159 -0.23 -8.83 12.63
C GLY A 159 -1.15 -8.92 11.42
N LEU A 160 -1.88 -7.85 11.12
CA LEU A 160 -2.84 -7.79 10.02
C LEU A 160 -2.19 -7.88 8.63
N PHE A 161 -1.05 -7.20 8.43
CA PHE A 161 -0.45 -7.07 7.10
C PHE A 161 0.64 -8.11 6.80
N SER A 162 1.17 -8.79 7.82
CA SER A 162 2.23 -9.80 7.65
C SER A 162 1.80 -11.02 6.82
N PRO A 163 0.58 -11.57 6.92
CA PRO A 163 0.19 -12.75 6.15
C PRO A 163 0.28 -12.52 4.64
N PHE A 164 -0.32 -11.45 4.13
CA PHE A 164 -0.25 -11.05 2.72
C PHE A 164 1.17 -10.76 2.29
N SER A 165 1.91 -10.00 3.09
CA SER A 165 3.30 -9.60 2.81
C SER A 165 4.23 -10.82 2.74
N THR A 166 4.03 -11.80 3.61
CA THR A 166 4.78 -13.07 3.60
C THR A 166 4.50 -13.86 2.32
N TYR A 167 3.23 -13.95 1.91
CA TYR A 167 2.85 -14.60 0.66
C TYR A 167 3.51 -13.92 -0.55
N LEU A 168 3.45 -12.60 -0.62
CA LEU A 168 4.02 -11.83 -1.72
C LEU A 168 5.54 -11.98 -1.79
N LEU A 169 6.24 -11.78 -0.66
CA LEU A 169 7.70 -11.94 -0.60
C LEU A 169 8.14 -13.37 -0.90
N ARG A 170 7.39 -14.38 -0.43
CA ARG A 170 7.67 -15.78 -0.77
C ARG A 170 7.64 -16.00 -2.28
N SER A 171 6.66 -15.44 -2.98
CA SER A 171 6.55 -15.54 -4.44
C SER A 171 7.75 -14.92 -5.15
N TYR A 172 8.20 -13.74 -4.71
CA TYR A 172 9.44 -13.12 -5.21
C TYR A 172 10.67 -13.98 -4.93
N MET A 173 10.81 -14.49 -3.72
CA MET A 173 11.97 -15.30 -3.35
C MET A 173 12.02 -16.62 -4.13
N LEU A 174 10.87 -17.26 -4.40
CA LEU A 174 10.80 -18.49 -5.19
C LEU A 174 11.22 -18.27 -6.65
N SER A 175 11.10 -17.08 -7.22
CA SER A 175 11.54 -16.78 -8.58
C SER A 175 13.08 -16.70 -8.74
N ILE A 176 13.82 -16.61 -7.64
CA ILE A 176 15.29 -16.60 -7.64
C ILE A 176 15.78 -18.05 -7.86
N PRO A 177 16.70 -18.33 -8.81
CA PRO A 177 17.24 -19.65 -9.01
C PRO A 177 17.85 -20.25 -7.74
N GLU A 178 17.62 -21.54 -7.51
CA GLU A 178 18.12 -22.26 -6.33
C GLU A 178 19.65 -22.36 -6.30
N ASP A 179 20.26 -22.36 -7.48
CA ASP A 179 21.71 -22.44 -7.68
C ASP A 179 22.51 -21.41 -6.85
N PHE A 180 21.97 -20.19 -6.69
CA PHE A 180 22.60 -19.16 -5.84
C PHE A 180 22.66 -19.57 -4.37
N VAL A 181 21.62 -20.24 -3.89
CA VAL A 181 21.52 -20.70 -2.51
C VAL A 181 22.41 -21.93 -2.30
N ASP A 182 22.43 -22.85 -3.26
CA ASP A 182 23.21 -24.08 -3.18
C ASP A 182 24.71 -23.80 -3.30
N ALA A 183 25.15 -22.91 -4.18
CA ALA A 183 26.52 -22.44 -4.25
C ALA A 183 26.98 -21.84 -2.91
N ALA A 184 26.20 -20.97 -2.32
CA ALA A 184 26.51 -20.36 -1.03
C ALA A 184 26.61 -21.42 0.12
N ARG A 185 25.77 -22.45 0.08
CA ARG A 185 25.82 -23.54 1.04
C ARG A 185 27.09 -24.36 0.90
N LEU A 186 27.55 -24.61 -0.34
CA LEU A 186 28.85 -25.28 -0.60
C LEU A 186 30.03 -24.47 -0.07
N ASP A 187 29.92 -23.12 -0.12
CA ASP A 187 30.89 -22.19 0.48
C ASP A 187 30.79 -22.09 2.02
N GLY A 188 29.88 -22.85 2.64
CA GLY A 188 29.71 -22.87 4.11
C GLY A 188 28.88 -21.69 4.67
N ALA A 189 28.16 -20.96 3.83
CA ALA A 189 27.33 -19.84 4.29
C ALA A 189 26.16 -20.32 5.17
N SER A 190 25.95 -19.66 6.31
CA SER A 190 24.79 -19.89 7.16
C SER A 190 23.51 -19.36 6.51
N ASN A 191 22.33 -19.84 6.93
CA ASN A 191 21.04 -19.37 6.43
C ASN A 191 20.86 -17.86 6.59
N PHE A 192 21.39 -17.26 7.66
CA PHE A 192 21.34 -15.81 7.88
C PHE A 192 22.18 -15.05 6.84
N VAL A 193 23.38 -15.57 6.53
CA VAL A 193 24.25 -15.00 5.49
C VAL A 193 23.60 -15.10 4.11
N ILE A 194 22.98 -16.25 3.79
CA ILE A 194 22.23 -16.46 2.55
C ILE A 194 21.07 -15.47 2.46
N PHE A 195 20.28 -15.31 3.54
CA PHE A 195 19.19 -14.34 3.56
C PHE A 195 19.69 -12.93 3.30
N TYR A 196 20.65 -12.46 4.09
CA TYR A 196 21.06 -11.06 4.08
C TYR A 196 21.89 -10.66 2.85
N ARG A 197 22.81 -11.56 2.40
CA ARG A 197 23.74 -11.24 1.30
C ARG A 197 23.25 -11.64 -0.09
N ILE A 198 22.30 -12.57 -0.18
CA ILE A 198 21.85 -13.11 -1.47
C ILE A 198 20.37 -12.83 -1.68
N ILE A 199 19.50 -13.37 -0.82
CA ILE A 199 18.07 -13.34 -1.05
C ILE A 199 17.50 -11.95 -0.88
N LEU A 200 17.86 -11.22 0.17
CA LEU A 200 17.38 -9.86 0.42
C LEU A 200 17.71 -8.89 -0.74
N PRO A 201 18.98 -8.79 -1.22
CA PRO A 201 19.28 -7.92 -2.36
C PRO A 201 18.59 -8.33 -3.65
N LEU A 202 18.51 -9.63 -3.95
CA LEU A 202 17.83 -10.12 -5.16
C LEU A 202 16.31 -9.96 -5.10
N SER A 203 15.73 -10.00 -3.90
CA SER A 203 14.29 -9.78 -3.67
C SER A 203 13.94 -8.30 -3.40
N TRP A 204 14.90 -7.39 -3.48
CA TRP A 204 14.69 -5.98 -3.13
C TRP A 204 13.46 -5.33 -3.77
N PRO A 205 13.13 -5.57 -5.07
CA PRO A 205 11.91 -5.06 -5.67
C PRO A 205 10.63 -5.54 -4.96
N GLY A 206 10.63 -6.79 -4.48
CA GLY A 206 9.53 -7.34 -3.68
C GLY A 206 9.39 -6.64 -2.33
N PHE A 207 10.51 -6.38 -1.65
CA PHE A 207 10.51 -5.63 -0.39
C PHE A 207 10.02 -4.19 -0.56
N LEU A 208 10.41 -3.50 -1.65
CA LEU A 208 9.88 -2.18 -1.98
C LEU A 208 8.37 -2.21 -2.24
N THR A 209 7.90 -3.23 -2.95
CA THR A 209 6.45 -3.40 -3.20
C THR A 209 5.70 -3.58 -1.89
N VAL A 210 6.17 -4.44 -0.99
CA VAL A 210 5.58 -4.62 0.35
C VAL A 210 5.62 -3.32 1.14
N ALA A 211 6.74 -2.61 1.15
CA ALA A 211 6.88 -1.34 1.87
C ALA A 211 5.85 -0.31 1.41
N LEU A 212 5.67 -0.17 0.09
CA LEU A 212 4.69 0.76 -0.49
C LEU A 212 3.25 0.35 -0.16
N VAL A 213 2.90 -0.92 -0.35
CA VAL A 213 1.54 -1.41 -0.11
C VAL A 213 1.18 -1.29 1.36
N VAL A 214 2.04 -1.77 2.26
CA VAL A 214 1.81 -1.70 3.71
C VAL A 214 1.83 -0.25 4.20
N GLY A 215 2.73 0.58 3.66
CA GLY A 215 2.76 2.01 3.97
C GLY A 215 1.45 2.70 3.61
N LEU A 216 0.91 2.45 2.40
CA LEU A 216 -0.38 2.98 1.98
C LEU A 216 -1.54 2.43 2.83
N TRP A 217 -1.54 1.15 3.15
CA TRP A 217 -2.61 0.56 3.97
C TRP A 217 -2.60 1.13 5.38
N SER A 218 -1.46 1.19 6.04
CA SER A 218 -1.36 1.72 7.40
C SER A 218 -1.62 3.23 7.47
N TRP A 219 -1.23 3.98 6.42
CA TRP A 219 -1.51 5.40 6.33
C TRP A 219 -3.00 5.71 6.19
N ASN A 220 -3.74 4.90 5.43
CA ASN A 220 -5.17 5.09 5.17
C ASN A 220 -6.07 4.33 6.16
N GLU A 221 -5.49 3.56 7.08
CA GLU A 221 -6.29 2.80 8.03
C GLU A 221 -6.93 3.75 9.05
N PHE A 222 -8.25 3.70 9.11
CA PHE A 222 -9.06 4.60 9.92
C PHE A 222 -9.63 3.92 11.16
N LEU A 223 -10.20 2.71 11.00
CA LEU A 223 -11.08 2.13 12.00
C LEU A 223 -10.32 1.64 13.24
N PHE A 224 -9.20 0.96 13.04
CA PHE A 224 -8.34 0.53 14.15
C PHE A 224 -7.67 1.74 14.81
N ALA A 225 -7.20 2.71 14.02
CA ALA A 225 -6.59 3.92 14.58
C ALA A 225 -7.59 4.69 15.45
N LEU A 226 -8.82 4.90 14.98
CA LEU A 226 -9.88 5.56 15.74
C LEU A 226 -10.23 4.80 17.04
N THR A 227 -10.22 3.47 16.98
CA THR A 227 -10.61 2.62 18.13
C THR A 227 -9.51 2.51 19.17
N PHE A 228 -8.24 2.39 18.73
CA PHE A 228 -7.10 2.08 19.62
C PHE A 228 -6.29 3.30 20.03
N LEU A 229 -6.50 4.48 19.41
CA LEU A 229 -5.87 5.75 19.75
C LEU A 229 -6.94 6.84 20.00
N PRO A 230 -7.65 6.82 21.12
CA PRO A 230 -8.73 7.77 21.41
C PRO A 230 -8.22 9.18 21.69
N GLU A 231 -6.99 9.34 22.21
CA GLU A 231 -6.41 10.65 22.53
C GLU A 231 -6.06 11.45 21.27
N ALA A 232 -6.48 12.70 21.23
CA ALA A 232 -6.33 13.57 20.06
C ALA A 232 -4.87 13.73 19.61
N ASP A 233 -3.94 13.82 20.58
CA ASP A 233 -2.51 14.01 20.30
C ASP A 233 -1.82 12.78 19.70
N MET A 234 -2.46 11.61 19.75
CA MET A 234 -1.94 10.35 19.21
C MET A 234 -2.54 9.98 17.87
N LYS A 235 -3.58 10.67 17.43
CA LYS A 235 -4.31 10.34 16.20
C LYS A 235 -3.45 10.56 14.94
N PRO A 236 -3.50 9.63 13.97
CA PRO A 236 -2.96 9.87 12.63
C PRO A 236 -3.90 10.74 11.78
N VAL A 237 -3.43 11.15 10.60
CA VAL A 237 -4.22 11.98 9.65
C VAL A 237 -5.50 11.29 9.19
N SER A 238 -5.53 9.95 9.18
CA SER A 238 -6.70 9.17 8.75
C SER A 238 -7.90 9.26 9.71
N THR A 239 -7.74 9.76 10.93
CA THR A 239 -8.80 9.90 11.95
C THR A 239 -9.16 11.34 12.23
#